data_437c0545082b19b8b2ee491a49817414
#
_entry.id   437c0545082b19b8b2ee491a49817414
#
_cell.length_a   1.000
_cell.length_b   1.000
_cell.length_c   1.000
_cell.angle_alpha   90.00
_cell.angle_beta   90.00
_cell.angle_gamma   90.00
#
_symmetry.space_group_name_H-M   'P 1'
#
loop_
_entity.id
_entity.type
_entity.pdbx_description
1 polymer ?
#
loop_
_entity_poly.entity_id
_entity_poly.type
_entity_poly.pdbx_seq_one_letter_code
_entity_poly.pdbx_strand_id
1 'polypeptide(L)'
;MSSLFKKATKAEAKARVAVTGPSGSGKTYSSLMWATVLAEGGKIAVIDTERDSAKLYADRFEFDALSMAAPYHPDRLVEALKVAEEEGYACVIIDSLTHFWNGQGGILEIVDQAGAAAKGNNFAGWKVATPIQQRMVDAILAFNGHILTTMRSKTEYSLEKNEYGKVAPKKVGLAPQQRDGIEYEYTLVVEMDTEHRTIIGKTRCELLADKVYGNGRGGEAAETFLGWLKSGDPIVNANERDTIDGHIRSMTPEARRNLKVAWGNAGLPKVASLPRSRYDEVLSLIANTTDEAAEIGDEEIPS
;
A
#
# COMPACT_ATOMS: atom_id res chain seq x y z
N MET A 1 5.09 26.72 -17.88
CA MET A 1 4.96 25.26 -18.07
C MET A 1 5.16 24.62 -16.70
N SER A 2 4.22 23.81 -16.20
CA SER A 2 4.41 23.08 -14.95
C SER A 2 5.47 22.00 -15.16
N SER A 3 6.47 21.92 -14.26
CA SER A 3 7.49 20.87 -14.32
C SER A 3 6.81 19.50 -14.25
N LEU A 4 7.18 18.58 -15.15
CA LEU A 4 6.75 17.18 -15.10
C LEU A 4 7.29 16.46 -13.86
N PHE A 5 8.42 16.92 -13.31
CA PHE A 5 9.05 16.34 -12.13
C PHE A 5 8.62 17.10 -10.87
N LYS A 6 8.27 16.35 -9.82
CA LYS A 6 7.99 16.86 -8.47
C LYS A 6 8.97 16.24 -7.49
N LYS A 7 9.34 16.99 -6.43
CA LYS A 7 10.15 16.43 -5.35
C LYS A 7 9.40 15.21 -4.76
N ALA A 8 10.10 14.06 -4.75
CA ALA A 8 9.54 12.85 -4.13
C ALA A 8 9.43 13.05 -2.61
N THR A 9 8.28 12.72 -2.06
CA THR A 9 8.04 12.66 -0.62
C THR A 9 7.45 11.28 -0.30
N LYS A 10 7.68 10.78 0.91
CA LYS A 10 7.12 9.52 1.39
C LYS A 10 5.73 9.75 2.04
N ALA A 11 5.27 10.99 2.02
CA ALA A 11 3.96 11.35 2.55
C ALA A 11 2.85 10.51 1.90
N GLU A 12 1.93 10.00 2.72
CA GLU A 12 0.74 9.23 2.30
C GLU A 12 1.04 7.86 1.66
N ALA A 13 2.22 7.27 1.89
CA ALA A 13 2.53 5.93 1.41
C ALA A 13 1.57 4.90 2.02
N LYS A 14 0.90 4.12 1.15
CA LYS A 14 -0.01 3.06 1.58
C LYS A 14 0.71 1.71 1.60
N ALA A 15 0.42 0.90 2.62
CA ALA A 15 0.96 -0.45 2.76
C ALA A 15 0.42 -1.36 1.66
N ARG A 16 1.33 -2.13 1.06
CA ARG A 16 1.03 -3.29 0.22
C ARG A 16 1.78 -4.47 0.82
N VAL A 17 1.07 -5.28 1.62
CA VAL A 17 1.66 -6.37 2.40
C VAL A 17 1.17 -7.70 1.89
N ALA A 18 2.09 -8.60 1.56
CA ALA A 18 1.78 -9.99 1.27
C ALA A 18 2.09 -10.83 2.52
N VAL A 19 1.15 -11.67 2.95
CA VAL A 19 1.30 -12.61 4.07
C VAL A 19 1.24 -14.02 3.50
N THR A 20 2.37 -14.70 3.46
CA THR A 20 2.49 -16.04 2.87
C THR A 20 2.70 -17.09 3.95
N GLY A 21 2.33 -18.33 3.68
CA GLY A 21 2.60 -19.43 4.61
C GLY A 21 1.71 -20.65 4.35
N PRO A 22 2.06 -21.82 4.96
CA PRO A 22 1.29 -23.04 4.85
C PRO A 22 -0.10 -22.93 5.52
N SER A 23 -0.94 -23.92 5.28
CA SER A 23 -2.23 -24.02 6.00
C SER A 23 -1.99 -24.08 7.51
N GLY A 24 -2.80 -23.37 8.29
CA GLY A 24 -2.69 -23.33 9.75
C GLY A 24 -1.57 -22.45 10.30
N SER A 25 -0.81 -21.73 9.48
CA SER A 25 0.28 -20.84 9.96
C SER A 25 -0.22 -19.54 10.62
N GLY A 26 -1.53 -19.26 10.66
CA GLY A 26 -2.08 -18.06 11.30
C GLY A 26 -2.18 -16.83 10.40
N LYS A 27 -2.13 -16.98 9.06
CA LYS A 27 -2.18 -15.86 8.10
C LYS A 27 -3.36 -14.92 8.34
N THR A 28 -4.57 -15.45 8.42
CA THR A 28 -5.80 -14.66 8.64
C THR A 28 -5.72 -13.85 9.93
N TYR A 29 -5.36 -14.51 11.05
CA TYR A 29 -5.21 -13.84 12.36
C TYR A 29 -4.17 -12.74 12.32
N SER A 30 -2.98 -13.02 11.76
CA SER A 30 -1.91 -12.05 11.63
C SER A 30 -2.29 -10.89 10.72
N SER A 31 -3.01 -11.15 9.62
CA SER A 31 -3.50 -10.10 8.73
C SER A 31 -4.50 -9.17 9.43
N LEU A 32 -5.41 -9.71 10.24
CA LEU A 32 -6.35 -8.91 11.04
C LEU A 32 -5.61 -8.04 12.07
N MET A 33 -4.64 -8.60 12.78
CA MET A 33 -3.79 -7.86 13.72
C MET A 33 -3.02 -6.73 13.02
N TRP A 34 -2.42 -6.99 11.87
CA TRP A 34 -1.74 -5.98 11.07
C TRP A 34 -2.70 -4.90 10.56
N ALA A 35 -3.88 -5.31 10.06
CA ALA A 35 -4.89 -4.38 9.56
C ALA A 35 -5.38 -3.43 10.66
N THR A 36 -5.56 -3.94 11.89
CA THR A 36 -5.94 -3.11 13.04
C THR A 36 -4.92 -2.00 13.31
N VAL A 37 -3.63 -2.32 13.23
CA VAL A 37 -2.57 -1.33 13.38
C VAL A 37 -2.56 -0.34 12.21
N LEU A 38 -2.61 -0.84 10.97
CA LEU A 38 -2.50 -0.01 9.77
C LEU A 38 -3.72 0.89 9.54
N ALA A 39 -4.90 0.46 9.94
CA ALA A 39 -6.14 1.22 9.78
C ALA A 39 -6.25 2.41 10.75
N GLU A 40 -5.50 2.43 11.86
CA GLU A 40 -5.49 3.53 12.85
C GLU A 40 -6.89 3.94 13.33
N GLY A 41 -7.77 2.96 13.56
CA GLY A 41 -9.18 3.18 13.93
C GLY A 41 -10.13 3.42 12.75
N GLY A 42 -9.64 3.42 11.52
CA GLY A 42 -10.46 3.42 10.31
C GLY A 42 -11.08 2.05 10.04
N LYS A 43 -12.05 2.00 9.12
CA LYS A 43 -12.77 0.78 8.75
C LYS A 43 -11.84 -0.27 8.11
N ILE A 44 -12.06 -1.53 8.45
CA ILE A 44 -11.36 -2.68 7.89
C ILE A 44 -12.36 -3.56 7.13
N ALA A 45 -12.04 -3.93 5.88
CA ALA A 45 -12.78 -4.92 5.12
C ALA A 45 -11.96 -6.20 4.92
N VAL A 46 -12.63 -7.34 4.96
CA VAL A 46 -12.06 -8.64 4.59
C VAL A 46 -12.82 -9.20 3.39
N ILE A 47 -12.14 -9.41 2.28
CA ILE A 47 -12.65 -10.17 1.13
C ILE A 47 -12.25 -11.62 1.37
N ASP A 48 -13.20 -12.39 1.93
CA ASP A 48 -12.99 -13.78 2.37
C ASP A 48 -13.38 -14.78 1.29
N THR A 49 -12.38 -15.49 0.76
CA THR A 49 -12.55 -16.60 -0.18
C THR A 49 -12.35 -17.96 0.51
N GLU A 50 -12.05 -17.97 1.83
CA GLU A 50 -11.75 -19.14 2.65
C GLU A 50 -12.99 -19.60 3.47
N ARG A 51 -14.21 -19.44 2.88
CA ARG A 51 -15.48 -19.93 3.47
C ARG A 51 -15.80 -19.36 4.85
N ASP A 52 -15.73 -18.04 4.97
CA ASP A 52 -16.04 -17.30 6.20
C ASP A 52 -15.09 -17.59 7.38
N SER A 53 -13.87 -18.06 7.09
CA SER A 53 -12.88 -18.37 8.13
C SER A 53 -12.49 -17.13 8.94
N ALA A 54 -12.49 -15.95 8.33
CA ALA A 54 -12.19 -14.69 9.00
C ALA A 54 -13.23 -14.35 10.09
N LYS A 55 -14.51 -14.70 9.88
CA LYS A 55 -15.59 -14.43 10.85
C LYS A 55 -15.39 -15.10 12.21
N LEU A 56 -14.58 -16.16 12.29
CA LEU A 56 -14.22 -16.81 13.55
C LEU A 56 -13.42 -15.91 14.50
N TYR A 57 -12.94 -14.78 14.03
CA TYR A 57 -12.15 -13.80 14.79
C TYR A 57 -12.93 -12.52 15.09
N ALA A 58 -14.24 -12.44 14.78
CA ALA A 58 -15.06 -11.26 14.99
C ALA A 58 -15.26 -10.88 16.47
N ASP A 59 -14.97 -11.79 17.40
CA ASP A 59 -14.93 -11.52 18.84
C ASP A 59 -13.63 -10.79 19.29
N ARG A 60 -12.64 -10.70 18.43
CA ARG A 60 -11.30 -10.14 18.73
C ARG A 60 -10.95 -8.93 17.90
N PHE A 61 -11.49 -8.84 16.70
CA PHE A 61 -11.18 -7.79 15.74
C PHE A 61 -12.47 -7.21 15.18
N GLU A 62 -12.49 -5.90 14.97
CA GLU A 62 -13.61 -5.20 14.34
C GLU A 62 -13.33 -5.06 12.84
N PHE A 63 -14.18 -5.68 12.01
CA PHE A 63 -14.06 -5.63 10.54
C PHE A 63 -15.37 -6.02 9.87
N ASP A 64 -15.56 -5.56 8.64
CA ASP A 64 -16.64 -6.00 7.76
C ASP A 64 -16.13 -7.12 6.83
N ALA A 65 -16.96 -8.09 6.48
CA ALA A 65 -16.56 -9.22 5.65
C ALA A 65 -17.44 -9.37 4.41
N LEU A 66 -16.81 -9.43 3.23
CA LEU A 66 -17.40 -9.88 1.99
C LEU A 66 -17.07 -11.35 1.77
N SER A 67 -18.05 -12.25 2.00
CA SER A 67 -17.90 -13.67 1.68
C SER A 67 -17.99 -13.87 0.17
N MET A 68 -16.88 -14.25 -0.46
CA MET A 68 -16.80 -14.44 -1.89
C MET A 68 -16.65 -15.93 -2.24
N ALA A 69 -17.72 -16.52 -2.73
CA ALA A 69 -17.70 -17.89 -3.28
C ALA A 69 -17.23 -17.91 -4.75
N ALA A 70 -16.83 -19.10 -5.21
CA ALA A 70 -16.53 -19.33 -6.63
C ALA A 70 -17.69 -18.88 -7.56
N PRO A 71 -17.43 -18.45 -8.78
CA PRO A 71 -16.12 -18.42 -9.43
C PRO A 71 -15.24 -17.25 -8.96
N TYR A 72 -13.94 -17.51 -8.79
CA TYR A 72 -12.98 -16.50 -8.33
C TYR A 72 -12.35 -15.74 -9.51
N HIS A 73 -13.22 -15.17 -10.37
CA HIS A 73 -12.73 -14.38 -11.49
C HIS A 73 -12.08 -13.09 -10.98
N PRO A 74 -10.88 -12.72 -11.47
CA PRO A 74 -10.16 -11.54 -10.99
C PRO A 74 -10.94 -10.23 -11.05
N ASP A 75 -11.80 -10.04 -12.05
CA ASP A 75 -12.60 -8.80 -12.17
C ASP A 75 -13.58 -8.63 -10.98
N ARG A 76 -14.01 -9.71 -10.30
CA ARG A 76 -14.82 -9.60 -9.07
C ARG A 76 -14.03 -9.01 -7.91
N LEU A 77 -12.72 -9.28 -7.83
CA LEU A 77 -11.86 -8.63 -6.86
C LEU A 77 -11.68 -7.15 -7.17
N VAL A 78 -11.51 -6.81 -8.45
CA VAL A 78 -11.43 -5.40 -8.91
C VAL A 78 -12.68 -4.62 -8.50
N GLU A 79 -13.87 -5.20 -8.72
CA GLU A 79 -15.14 -4.60 -8.32
C GLU A 79 -15.26 -4.45 -6.80
N ALA A 80 -14.90 -5.48 -6.04
CA ALA A 80 -14.94 -5.43 -4.57
C ALA A 80 -13.99 -4.36 -4.00
N LEU A 81 -12.80 -4.20 -4.57
CA LEU A 81 -11.86 -3.16 -4.16
C LEU A 81 -12.40 -1.75 -4.48
N LYS A 82 -13.05 -1.59 -5.62
CA LYS A 82 -13.69 -0.31 -5.97
C LYS A 82 -14.79 0.07 -4.97
N VAL A 83 -15.67 -0.88 -4.61
CA VAL A 83 -16.71 -0.66 -3.59
C VAL A 83 -16.08 -0.32 -2.23
N ALA A 84 -15.02 -1.04 -1.84
CA ALA A 84 -14.32 -0.77 -0.59
C ALA A 84 -13.69 0.64 -0.56
N GLU A 85 -13.21 1.14 -1.70
CA GLU A 85 -12.69 2.51 -1.81
C GLU A 85 -13.81 3.54 -1.71
N GLU A 86 -14.94 3.32 -2.40
CA GLU A 86 -16.12 4.20 -2.36
C GLU A 86 -16.74 4.27 -0.96
N GLU A 87 -16.70 3.17 -0.19
CA GLU A 87 -17.18 3.12 1.20
C GLU A 87 -16.17 3.60 2.25
N GLY A 88 -14.96 3.97 1.82
CA GLY A 88 -13.93 4.59 2.66
C GLY A 88 -13.23 3.64 3.61
N TYR A 89 -13.02 2.38 3.22
CA TYR A 89 -12.22 1.45 4.02
C TYR A 89 -10.75 1.87 4.04
N ALA A 90 -10.20 2.01 5.24
CA ALA A 90 -8.80 2.38 5.46
C ALA A 90 -7.84 1.23 5.17
N CYS A 91 -8.29 -0.01 5.40
CA CYS A 91 -7.53 -1.22 5.16
C CYS A 91 -8.41 -2.34 4.60
N VAL A 92 -7.92 -3.03 3.57
CA VAL A 92 -8.58 -4.21 2.99
C VAL A 92 -7.66 -5.42 3.10
N ILE A 93 -8.21 -6.54 3.57
CA ILE A 93 -7.57 -7.85 3.59
C ILE A 93 -8.19 -8.71 2.48
N ILE A 94 -7.36 -9.31 1.62
CA ILE A 94 -7.78 -10.29 0.62
C ILE A 94 -7.33 -11.67 1.12
N ASP A 95 -8.26 -12.49 1.60
CA ASP A 95 -7.99 -13.80 2.20
C ASP A 95 -8.78 -14.91 1.46
N SER A 96 -8.17 -15.57 0.46
CA SER A 96 -6.79 -15.44 0.00
C SER A 96 -6.71 -15.07 -1.50
N LEU A 97 -5.64 -14.39 -1.89
CA LEU A 97 -5.35 -14.09 -3.30
C LEU A 97 -5.08 -15.37 -4.12
N THR A 98 -4.72 -16.47 -3.47
CA THR A 98 -4.45 -17.77 -4.11
C THR A 98 -5.64 -18.30 -4.91
N HIS A 99 -6.89 -18.07 -4.44
CA HIS A 99 -8.07 -18.57 -5.15
C HIS A 99 -8.31 -17.86 -6.48
N PHE A 100 -7.93 -16.59 -6.63
CA PHE A 100 -7.98 -15.87 -7.91
C PHE A 100 -6.93 -16.37 -8.90
N TRP A 101 -5.93 -17.10 -8.43
CA TRP A 101 -4.92 -17.75 -9.26
C TRP A 101 -5.37 -19.14 -9.69
N ASN A 102 -5.58 -20.07 -8.75
CA ASN A 102 -5.78 -21.49 -9.00
C ASN A 102 -7.15 -22.04 -8.56
N GLY A 103 -8.07 -21.17 -8.07
CA GLY A 103 -9.44 -21.55 -7.77
C GLY A 103 -10.31 -21.60 -9.02
N GLN A 104 -11.53 -22.12 -8.88
CA GLN A 104 -12.52 -22.17 -9.96
C GLN A 104 -12.82 -20.77 -10.50
N GLY A 105 -12.68 -20.57 -11.80
CA GLY A 105 -12.82 -19.27 -12.47
C GLY A 105 -11.59 -18.36 -12.32
N GLY A 106 -10.52 -18.84 -11.68
CA GLY A 106 -9.26 -18.10 -11.52
C GLY A 106 -8.39 -18.12 -12.78
N ILE A 107 -7.23 -17.47 -12.69
CA ILE A 107 -6.34 -17.24 -13.83
C ILE A 107 -5.94 -18.54 -14.55
N LEU A 108 -5.58 -19.60 -13.81
CA LEU A 108 -5.15 -20.85 -14.44
C LEU A 108 -6.29 -21.50 -15.23
N GLU A 109 -7.51 -21.48 -14.73
CA GLU A 109 -8.66 -22.02 -15.47
C GLU A 109 -8.97 -21.18 -16.73
N ILE A 110 -8.82 -19.84 -16.65
CA ILE A 110 -8.96 -18.96 -17.82
C ILE A 110 -7.91 -19.31 -18.88
N VAL A 111 -6.67 -19.56 -18.47
CA VAL A 111 -5.60 -20.01 -19.38
C VAL A 111 -5.97 -21.33 -20.06
N ASP A 112 -6.43 -22.32 -19.30
CA ASP A 112 -6.79 -23.64 -19.81
C ASP A 112 -7.98 -23.56 -20.78
N GLN A 113 -9.03 -22.84 -20.43
CA GLN A 113 -10.22 -22.66 -21.29
C GLN A 113 -9.85 -21.96 -22.60
N ALA A 114 -9.11 -20.85 -22.55
CA ALA A 114 -8.70 -20.12 -23.74
C ALA A 114 -7.68 -20.91 -24.59
N GLY A 115 -6.78 -21.66 -23.94
CA GLY A 115 -5.86 -22.56 -24.63
C GLY A 115 -6.57 -23.69 -25.36
N ALA A 116 -7.57 -24.32 -24.73
CA ALA A 116 -8.39 -25.36 -25.34
C ALA A 116 -9.17 -24.82 -26.56
N ALA A 117 -9.78 -23.64 -26.44
CA ALA A 117 -10.46 -22.96 -27.55
C ALA A 117 -9.51 -22.65 -28.74
N ALA A 118 -8.22 -22.45 -28.43
CA ALA A 118 -7.16 -22.24 -29.43
C ALA A 118 -6.45 -23.53 -29.84
N LYS A 119 -7.18 -24.65 -29.89
CA LYS A 119 -6.65 -25.99 -30.28
C LYS A 119 -5.49 -26.49 -29.42
N GLY A 120 -5.52 -26.21 -28.11
CA GLY A 120 -4.50 -26.66 -27.17
C GLY A 120 -3.27 -25.73 -27.08
N ASN A 121 -3.35 -24.54 -27.64
CA ASN A 121 -2.26 -23.58 -27.59
C ASN A 121 -2.24 -22.80 -26.25
N ASN A 122 -1.45 -23.25 -25.29
CA ASN A 122 -1.29 -22.60 -23.98
C ASN A 122 -0.79 -21.15 -24.08
N PHE A 123 0.00 -20.82 -25.09
CA PHE A 123 0.46 -19.45 -25.30
C PHE A 123 -0.71 -18.50 -25.61
N ALA A 124 -1.69 -18.97 -26.38
CA ALA A 124 -2.93 -18.23 -26.63
C ALA A 124 -3.74 -18.04 -25.34
N GLY A 125 -3.76 -19.04 -24.45
CA GLY A 125 -4.38 -18.95 -23.13
C GLY A 125 -3.78 -17.81 -22.28
N TRP A 126 -2.48 -17.74 -22.20
CA TRP A 126 -1.78 -16.68 -21.48
C TRP A 126 -1.99 -15.28 -22.08
N LYS A 127 -2.13 -15.19 -23.41
CA LYS A 127 -2.45 -13.91 -24.06
C LYS A 127 -3.80 -13.35 -23.60
N VAL A 128 -4.76 -14.22 -23.28
CA VAL A 128 -6.07 -13.82 -22.70
C VAL A 128 -5.96 -13.52 -21.22
N ALA A 129 -5.33 -14.40 -20.44
CA ALA A 129 -5.32 -14.31 -18.98
C ALA A 129 -4.40 -13.21 -18.43
N THR A 130 -3.28 -12.91 -19.08
CA THR A 130 -2.31 -11.92 -18.59
C THR A 130 -2.92 -10.52 -18.40
N PRO A 131 -3.70 -9.94 -19.34
CA PRO A 131 -4.34 -8.65 -19.13
C PRO A 131 -5.34 -8.65 -17.98
N ILE A 132 -6.05 -9.78 -17.76
CA ILE A 132 -7.01 -9.93 -16.65
C ILE A 132 -6.27 -9.91 -15.32
N GLN A 133 -5.17 -10.67 -15.21
CA GLN A 133 -4.34 -10.67 -14.03
C GLN A 133 -3.72 -9.29 -13.76
N GLN A 134 -3.23 -8.61 -14.81
CA GLN A 134 -2.63 -7.29 -14.66
C GLN A 134 -3.63 -6.29 -14.09
N ARG A 135 -4.88 -6.26 -14.59
CA ARG A 135 -5.94 -5.39 -14.03
C ARG A 135 -6.19 -5.65 -12.55
N MET A 136 -6.15 -6.92 -12.11
CA MET A 136 -6.31 -7.27 -10.69
C MET A 136 -5.13 -6.74 -9.86
N VAL A 137 -3.91 -6.92 -10.32
CA VAL A 137 -2.71 -6.41 -9.65
C VAL A 137 -2.73 -4.88 -9.60
N ASP A 138 -3.05 -4.23 -10.72
CA ASP A 138 -3.16 -2.76 -10.79
C ASP A 138 -4.21 -2.22 -9.81
N ALA A 139 -5.36 -2.88 -9.66
CA ALA A 139 -6.38 -2.51 -8.69
C ALA A 139 -5.88 -2.63 -7.24
N ILE A 140 -5.14 -3.71 -6.91
CA ILE A 140 -4.50 -3.87 -5.60
C ILE A 140 -3.51 -2.74 -5.33
N LEU A 141 -2.71 -2.36 -6.32
CA LEU A 141 -1.68 -1.34 -6.18
C LEU A 141 -2.27 0.08 -6.12
N ALA A 142 -3.33 0.33 -6.87
CA ALA A 142 -3.98 1.64 -6.97
C ALA A 142 -4.91 1.98 -5.80
N PHE A 143 -5.36 1.00 -4.99
CA PHE A 143 -6.29 1.21 -3.89
C PHE A 143 -5.82 2.31 -2.94
N ASN A 144 -6.69 3.28 -2.63
CA ASN A 144 -6.34 4.43 -1.79
C ASN A 144 -6.46 4.13 -0.27
N GLY A 145 -6.02 2.99 0.15
CA GLY A 145 -5.92 2.53 1.53
C GLY A 145 -4.79 1.51 1.66
N HIS A 146 -4.68 0.87 2.81
CA HIS A 146 -3.74 -0.22 3.02
C HIS A 146 -4.31 -1.53 2.48
N ILE A 147 -3.48 -2.36 1.87
CA ILE A 147 -3.87 -3.71 1.44
C ILE A 147 -2.94 -4.75 2.05
N LEU A 148 -3.58 -5.79 2.60
CA LEU A 148 -2.93 -7.05 2.94
C LEU A 148 -3.51 -8.16 2.07
N THR A 149 -2.66 -9.05 1.56
CA THR A 149 -3.12 -10.23 0.84
C THR A 149 -2.55 -11.47 1.49
N THR A 150 -3.37 -12.47 1.77
CA THR A 150 -2.84 -13.75 2.17
C THR A 150 -2.63 -14.63 0.94
N MET A 151 -1.57 -15.41 0.96
CA MET A 151 -1.26 -16.40 -0.08
C MET A 151 -0.83 -17.70 0.58
N ARG A 152 -1.36 -18.81 0.07
CA ARG A 152 -0.88 -20.14 0.44
C ARG A 152 0.50 -20.35 -0.14
N SER A 153 1.41 -20.94 0.61
CA SER A 153 2.73 -21.30 0.11
C SER A 153 2.80 -22.78 -0.24
N LYS A 154 3.63 -23.08 -1.23
CA LYS A 154 4.07 -24.44 -1.60
C LYS A 154 5.57 -24.57 -1.36
N THR A 155 6.04 -25.79 -1.13
CA THR A 155 7.47 -26.05 -1.07
C THR A 155 8.09 -25.80 -2.44
N GLU A 156 9.12 -24.98 -2.48
CA GLU A 156 9.92 -24.73 -3.68
C GLU A 156 11.15 -25.62 -3.68
N TYR A 157 11.45 -26.19 -4.85
CA TYR A 157 12.61 -27.03 -5.07
C TYR A 157 13.47 -26.45 -6.20
N SER A 158 14.78 -26.34 -5.97
CA SER A 158 15.75 -26.14 -7.05
C SER A 158 16.30 -27.50 -7.51
N LEU A 159 16.69 -27.56 -8.77
CA LEU A 159 17.42 -28.71 -9.29
C LEU A 159 18.92 -28.45 -9.13
N GLU A 160 19.55 -29.09 -8.15
CA GLU A 160 20.99 -28.98 -7.91
C GLU A 160 21.68 -30.31 -8.20
N LYS A 161 22.95 -30.27 -8.62
CA LYS A 161 23.77 -31.47 -8.71
C LYS A 161 24.17 -31.89 -7.29
N ASN A 162 23.83 -33.14 -6.95
CA ASN A 162 24.30 -33.73 -5.68
C ASN A 162 25.80 -34.07 -5.74
N GLU A 163 26.35 -34.54 -4.64
CA GLU A 163 27.77 -34.95 -4.50
C GLU A 163 28.20 -35.98 -5.52
N TYR A 164 27.28 -36.71 -6.13
CA TYR A 164 27.52 -37.71 -7.18
C TYR A 164 27.31 -37.17 -8.61
N GLY A 165 27.14 -35.82 -8.77
CA GLY A 165 26.94 -35.18 -10.06
C GLY A 165 25.55 -35.41 -10.69
N LYS A 166 24.61 -36.09 -10.01
CA LYS A 166 23.23 -36.28 -10.46
C LYS A 166 22.35 -35.09 -10.07
N VAL A 167 21.52 -34.63 -11.02
CA VAL A 167 20.53 -33.62 -10.76
C VAL A 167 19.45 -34.17 -9.83
N ALA A 168 19.28 -33.56 -8.67
CA ALA A 168 18.27 -33.90 -7.65
C ALA A 168 17.54 -32.68 -7.19
N PRO A 169 16.23 -32.78 -6.86
CA PRO A 169 15.48 -31.67 -6.28
C PRO A 169 15.98 -31.40 -4.84
N LYS A 170 16.38 -30.16 -4.59
CA LYS A 170 16.72 -29.66 -3.27
C LYS A 170 15.67 -28.65 -2.83
N LYS A 171 15.11 -28.81 -1.64
CA LYS A 171 14.17 -27.85 -1.07
C LYS A 171 14.89 -26.53 -0.82
N VAL A 172 14.41 -25.46 -1.46
CA VAL A 172 15.00 -24.12 -1.36
C VAL A 172 14.23 -23.26 -0.35
N GLY A 173 12.90 -23.41 -0.32
CA GLY A 173 12.06 -22.58 0.54
C GLY A 173 10.57 -22.85 0.36
N LEU A 174 9.80 -21.82 0.64
CA LEU A 174 8.38 -21.76 0.38
C LEU A 174 8.12 -20.64 -0.62
N ALA A 175 7.41 -20.93 -1.70
CA ALA A 175 6.97 -19.95 -2.69
C ALA A 175 5.44 -19.75 -2.60
N PRO A 176 4.92 -18.54 -2.82
CA PRO A 176 3.48 -18.31 -2.85
C PRO A 176 2.83 -19.08 -4.02
N GLN A 177 1.62 -19.61 -3.79
CA GLN A 177 0.81 -20.17 -4.86
C GLN A 177 0.14 -19.04 -5.64
N GLN A 178 0.90 -18.40 -6.49
CA GLN A 178 0.53 -17.28 -7.31
C GLN A 178 1.47 -17.25 -8.55
N ARG A 179 1.28 -16.30 -9.45
CA ARG A 179 2.21 -16.05 -10.55
C ARG A 179 3.58 -15.70 -9.99
N ASP A 180 4.62 -16.30 -10.57
CA ASP A 180 6.00 -16.03 -10.17
C ASP A 180 6.30 -14.54 -10.30
N GLY A 181 6.96 -13.99 -9.27
CA GLY A 181 7.32 -12.58 -9.20
C GLY A 181 6.24 -11.66 -8.62
N ILE A 182 5.08 -12.18 -8.20
CA ILE A 182 4.03 -11.36 -7.57
C ILE A 182 4.54 -10.60 -6.32
N GLU A 183 5.52 -11.17 -5.63
CA GLU A 183 6.13 -10.57 -4.44
C GLU A 183 6.84 -9.25 -4.73
N TYR A 184 7.27 -9.01 -5.98
CA TYR A 184 7.92 -7.74 -6.36
C TYR A 184 6.96 -6.55 -6.32
N GLU A 185 5.66 -6.80 -6.45
CA GLU A 185 4.62 -5.78 -6.42
C GLU A 185 4.36 -5.25 -5.00
N TYR A 186 4.68 -6.04 -3.97
CA TYR A 186 4.43 -5.67 -2.58
C TYR A 186 5.58 -4.86 -1.97
N THR A 187 5.23 -3.94 -1.07
CA THR A 187 6.20 -3.16 -0.27
C THR A 187 6.87 -4.04 0.78
N LEU A 188 6.12 -5.00 1.32
CA LEU A 188 6.53 -5.91 2.37
C LEU A 188 5.96 -7.31 2.10
N VAL A 189 6.78 -8.33 2.25
CA VAL A 189 6.37 -9.74 2.26
C VAL A 189 6.68 -10.32 3.63
N VAL A 190 5.65 -10.85 4.26
CA VAL A 190 5.71 -11.54 5.55
C VAL A 190 5.49 -13.03 5.31
N GLU A 191 6.38 -13.85 5.81
CA GLU A 191 6.27 -15.30 5.79
C GLU A 191 5.85 -15.80 7.16
N MET A 192 4.79 -16.60 7.20
CA MET A 192 4.30 -17.25 8.40
C MET A 192 4.68 -18.72 8.38
N ASP A 193 5.27 -19.23 9.44
CA ASP A 193 5.57 -20.65 9.58
C ASP A 193 4.56 -21.42 10.47
N THR A 194 4.80 -22.70 10.66
CA THR A 194 3.98 -23.56 11.49
C THR A 194 4.08 -23.31 12.99
N GLU A 195 5.06 -22.53 13.42
CA GLU A 195 5.22 -22.07 14.81
C GLU A 195 4.58 -20.68 15.01
N HIS A 196 3.84 -20.20 14.00
CA HIS A 196 3.18 -18.89 13.99
C HIS A 196 4.15 -17.70 14.14
N ARG A 197 5.40 -17.87 13.73
CA ARG A 197 6.37 -16.76 13.69
C ARG A 197 6.09 -15.89 12.47
N THR A 198 6.30 -14.59 12.64
CA THR A 198 6.27 -13.59 11.58
C THR A 198 7.70 -13.35 11.10
N ILE A 199 8.03 -13.81 9.92
CA ILE A 199 9.35 -13.71 9.30
C ILE A 199 9.27 -12.66 8.21
N ILE A 200 10.16 -11.69 8.22
CA ILE A 200 10.21 -10.65 7.20
C ILE A 200 11.04 -11.17 6.02
N GLY A 201 10.37 -11.54 4.92
CA GLY A 201 11.03 -12.08 3.73
C GLY A 201 11.58 -10.97 2.82
N LYS A 202 10.71 -10.07 2.37
CA LYS A 202 11.09 -8.90 1.55
C LYS A 202 10.58 -7.63 2.21
N THR A 203 11.39 -6.58 2.25
CA THR A 203 10.96 -5.27 2.78
C THR A 203 11.70 -4.12 2.12
N ARG A 204 11.02 -2.96 2.01
CA ARG A 204 11.65 -1.67 1.72
C ARG A 204 11.89 -0.85 3.00
N CYS A 205 11.44 -1.37 4.15
CA CYS A 205 11.64 -0.78 5.47
C CYS A 205 12.90 -1.37 6.10
N GLU A 206 13.96 -0.59 6.15
CA GLU A 206 15.26 -1.03 6.72
C GLU A 206 15.15 -1.51 8.16
N LEU A 207 14.23 -0.92 8.94
CA LEU A 207 14.00 -1.28 10.35
C LEU A 207 13.46 -2.71 10.51
N LEU A 208 12.89 -3.29 9.45
CA LEU A 208 12.32 -4.65 9.44
C LEU A 208 13.23 -5.68 8.75
N ALA A 209 14.32 -5.26 8.10
CA ALA A 209 15.20 -6.18 7.38
C ALA A 209 15.70 -7.30 8.30
N ASP A 210 15.60 -8.54 7.83
CA ASP A 210 16.06 -9.76 8.51
C ASP A 210 15.44 -10.02 9.90
N LYS A 211 14.28 -9.39 10.21
CA LYS A 211 13.60 -9.58 11.49
C LYS A 211 12.71 -10.81 11.50
N VAL A 212 12.67 -11.45 12.65
CA VAL A 212 11.76 -12.55 12.97
C VAL A 212 11.07 -12.23 14.30
N TYR A 213 9.75 -12.29 14.30
CA TYR A 213 8.94 -12.06 15.50
C TYR A 213 8.30 -13.37 15.92
N GLY A 214 8.36 -13.67 17.22
CA GLY A 214 7.73 -14.86 17.78
C GLY A 214 6.20 -14.85 17.66
N ASN A 215 5.58 -15.96 17.98
CA ASN A 215 4.12 -16.11 18.00
C ASN A 215 3.46 -14.97 18.80
N GLY A 216 2.42 -14.35 18.22
CA GLY A 216 1.68 -13.25 18.81
C GLY A 216 2.37 -11.87 18.76
N ARG A 217 3.62 -11.78 18.32
CA ARG A 217 4.40 -10.52 18.30
C ARG A 217 4.44 -9.84 16.91
N GLY A 218 3.69 -10.33 15.94
CA GLY A 218 3.63 -9.71 14.60
C GLY A 218 3.08 -8.27 14.61
N GLY A 219 2.35 -7.87 15.64
CA GLY A 219 1.88 -6.49 15.84
C GLY A 219 3.01 -5.47 15.98
N GLU A 220 4.11 -5.83 16.64
CA GLU A 220 5.29 -4.98 16.77
C GLU A 220 5.93 -4.66 15.39
N ALA A 221 5.89 -5.64 14.48
CA ALA A 221 6.33 -5.43 13.12
C ALA A 221 5.39 -4.49 12.36
N ALA A 222 4.08 -4.61 12.56
CA ALA A 222 3.08 -3.74 11.96
C ALA A 222 3.23 -2.28 12.43
N GLU A 223 3.43 -2.05 13.73
CA GLU A 223 3.69 -0.73 14.31
C GLU A 223 4.97 -0.10 13.76
N THR A 224 6.06 -0.88 13.69
CA THR A 224 7.33 -0.44 13.10
C THR A 224 7.15 -0.05 11.63
N PHE A 225 6.39 -0.85 10.87
CA PHE A 225 6.13 -0.60 9.47
C PHE A 225 5.26 0.65 9.27
N LEU A 226 4.21 0.83 10.06
CA LEU A 226 3.37 2.03 10.03
C LEU A 226 4.19 3.29 10.37
N GLY A 227 4.99 3.25 11.42
CA GLY A 227 5.89 4.34 11.79
C GLY A 227 6.84 4.70 10.65
N TRP A 228 7.39 3.70 9.96
CA TRP A 228 8.23 3.90 8.79
C TRP A 228 7.46 4.49 7.60
N LEU A 229 6.24 4.04 7.31
CA LEU A 229 5.40 4.61 6.25
C LEU A 229 5.10 6.10 6.51
N LYS A 230 4.90 6.46 7.77
CA LYS A 230 4.58 7.83 8.23
C LYS A 230 5.82 8.71 8.45
N SER A 231 7.03 8.17 8.40
CA SER A 231 8.27 8.92 8.63
C SER A 231 8.63 9.88 7.48
N GLY A 232 7.87 9.90 6.40
CA GLY A 232 7.92 10.96 5.40
C GLY A 232 7.29 12.23 5.95
N ASP A 233 7.85 13.38 5.60
CA ASP A 233 7.24 14.65 5.95
C ASP A 233 5.93 14.82 5.16
N PRO A 234 4.75 14.76 5.81
CA PRO A 234 3.49 14.87 5.10
C PRO A 234 3.37 16.25 4.46
N ILE A 235 2.65 16.36 3.38
CA ILE A 235 2.28 17.67 2.85
C ILE A 235 1.19 18.31 3.71
N VAL A 236 1.11 19.64 3.73
CA VAL A 236 0.04 20.37 4.40
C VAL A 236 -1.34 19.86 3.95
N ASN A 237 -2.24 19.64 4.91
CA ASN A 237 -3.59 19.17 4.65
C ASN A 237 -4.48 20.26 4.00
N ALA A 238 -5.72 19.93 3.65
CA ALA A 238 -6.63 20.86 2.97
C ALA A 238 -6.88 22.13 3.79
N ASN A 239 -7.15 22.01 5.09
CA ASN A 239 -7.42 23.16 5.96
C ASN A 239 -6.18 24.07 6.12
N GLU A 240 -5.00 23.48 6.22
CA GLU A 240 -3.73 24.21 6.29
C GLU A 240 -3.44 24.95 4.98
N ARG A 241 -3.73 24.33 3.84
CA ARG A 241 -3.63 24.98 2.52
C ARG A 241 -4.59 26.14 2.39
N ASP A 242 -5.85 25.94 2.79
CA ASP A 242 -6.88 26.99 2.76
C ASP A 242 -6.50 28.18 3.67
N THR A 243 -5.87 27.90 4.81
CA THR A 243 -5.32 28.93 5.71
C THR A 243 -4.22 29.74 5.02
N ILE A 244 -3.21 29.09 4.43
CA ILE A 244 -2.14 29.76 3.68
C ILE A 244 -2.72 30.60 2.53
N ASP A 245 -3.59 29.99 1.72
CA ASP A 245 -4.20 30.65 0.57
C ASP A 245 -5.09 31.81 1.00
N GLY A 246 -5.79 31.71 2.15
CA GLY A 246 -6.57 32.76 2.76
C GLY A 246 -5.70 33.99 3.11
N HIS A 247 -4.59 33.75 3.82
CA HIS A 247 -3.62 34.80 4.13
C HIS A 247 -3.07 35.47 2.87
N ILE A 248 -2.64 34.68 1.88
CA ILE A 248 -2.12 35.23 0.62
C ILE A 248 -3.18 36.07 -0.12
N ARG A 249 -4.45 35.65 -0.11
CA ARG A 249 -5.53 36.41 -0.75
C ARG A 249 -5.82 37.74 -0.07
N SER A 250 -5.67 37.83 1.24
CA SER A 250 -5.90 39.07 2.01
C SER A 250 -4.76 40.09 1.88
N MET A 251 -3.58 39.68 1.38
CA MET A 251 -2.41 40.58 1.22
C MET A 251 -2.61 41.63 0.13
N THR A 252 -1.95 42.77 0.29
CA THR A 252 -1.82 43.79 -0.76
C THR A 252 -1.02 43.25 -1.96
N PRO A 253 -1.15 43.84 -3.16
CA PRO A 253 -0.36 43.46 -4.30
C PRO A 253 1.16 43.56 -4.10
N GLU A 254 1.58 44.51 -3.25
CA GLU A 254 2.99 44.72 -2.91
C GLU A 254 3.50 43.63 -1.96
N ALA A 255 2.78 43.39 -0.86
CA ALA A 255 3.09 42.29 0.07
C ALA A 255 3.17 40.92 -0.65
N ARG A 256 2.28 40.65 -1.61
CA ARG A 256 2.35 39.43 -2.42
C ARG A 256 3.63 39.35 -3.27
N ARG A 257 4.10 40.48 -3.82
CA ARG A 257 5.37 40.49 -4.58
C ARG A 257 6.54 40.19 -3.65
N ASN A 258 6.60 40.81 -2.48
CA ASN A 258 7.63 40.62 -1.49
C ASN A 258 7.62 39.18 -0.95
N LEU A 259 6.43 38.62 -0.65
CA LEU A 259 6.27 37.21 -0.27
C LEU A 259 6.80 36.26 -1.35
N LYS A 260 6.52 36.56 -2.61
CA LYS A 260 7.01 35.70 -3.73
C LYS A 260 8.52 35.64 -3.78
N VAL A 261 9.20 36.75 -3.52
CA VAL A 261 10.66 36.81 -3.44
C VAL A 261 11.18 36.06 -2.24
N ALA A 262 10.61 36.34 -1.04
CA ALA A 262 10.97 35.66 0.20
C ALA A 262 10.73 34.14 0.12
N TRP A 263 9.61 33.71 -0.47
CA TRP A 263 9.28 32.30 -0.74
C TRP A 263 10.34 31.61 -1.60
N GLY A 264 10.78 32.28 -2.66
CA GLY A 264 11.85 31.81 -3.53
C GLY A 264 13.21 31.70 -2.83
N ASN A 265 13.57 32.73 -2.04
CA ASN A 265 14.82 32.77 -1.27
C ASN A 265 14.86 31.66 -0.20
N ALA A 266 13.71 31.33 0.44
CA ALA A 266 13.57 30.24 1.39
C ALA A 266 13.55 28.85 0.71
N GLY A 267 13.55 28.78 -0.61
CA GLY A 267 13.50 27.53 -1.36
C GLY A 267 12.21 26.73 -1.11
N LEU A 268 11.10 27.43 -0.83
CA LEU A 268 9.82 26.78 -0.55
C LEU A 268 9.17 26.25 -1.82
N PRO A 269 8.61 25.02 -1.79
CA PRO A 269 7.85 24.47 -2.91
C PRO A 269 6.47 25.16 -3.01
N LYS A 270 5.69 24.80 -4.04
CA LYS A 270 4.29 25.26 -4.12
C LYS A 270 3.50 24.80 -2.91
N VAL A 271 2.48 25.56 -2.48
CA VAL A 271 1.61 25.23 -1.35
C VAL A 271 1.06 23.81 -1.43
N ALA A 272 0.64 23.36 -2.62
CA ALA A 272 0.11 22.00 -2.85
C ALA A 272 1.12 20.86 -2.59
N SER A 273 2.41 21.15 -2.48
CA SER A 273 3.49 20.20 -2.19
C SER A 273 4.37 20.66 -1.01
N LEU A 274 3.85 21.57 -0.18
CA LEU A 274 4.57 22.10 0.97
C LEU A 274 4.64 21.03 2.07
N PRO A 275 5.86 20.67 2.56
CA PRO A 275 6.01 19.78 3.69
C PRO A 275 5.38 20.37 4.95
N ARG A 276 4.69 19.52 5.76
CA ARG A 276 4.01 19.94 6.98
C ARG A 276 4.98 20.51 8.03
N SER A 277 6.21 20.01 8.08
CA SER A 277 7.28 20.53 8.94
C SER A 277 7.63 22.00 8.67
N ARG A 278 7.33 22.50 7.48
CA ARG A 278 7.59 23.90 7.09
C ARG A 278 6.36 24.80 7.17
N TYR A 279 5.24 24.30 7.70
CA TYR A 279 3.98 25.06 7.79
C TYR A 279 4.13 26.34 8.64
N ASP A 280 4.70 26.19 9.83
CA ASP A 280 4.87 27.32 10.77
C ASP A 280 5.90 28.33 10.25
N GLU A 281 6.93 27.89 9.55
CA GLU A 281 7.88 28.74 8.83
C GLU A 281 7.16 29.61 7.77
N VAL A 282 6.23 28.99 7.03
CA VAL A 282 5.46 29.70 6.00
C VAL A 282 4.53 30.73 6.62
N LEU A 283 3.83 30.39 7.71
CA LEU A 283 2.99 31.34 8.42
C LEU A 283 3.80 32.53 8.96
N SER A 284 4.98 32.27 9.52
CA SER A 284 5.90 33.31 9.97
C SER A 284 6.39 34.20 8.82
N LEU A 285 6.70 33.60 7.66
CA LEU A 285 7.12 34.35 6.48
C LEU A 285 6.00 35.26 5.96
N ILE A 286 4.76 34.78 5.97
CA ILE A 286 3.57 35.54 5.59
C ILE A 286 3.35 36.72 6.54
N ALA A 287 3.42 36.50 7.87
CA ALA A 287 3.25 37.51 8.87
C ALA A 287 4.29 38.62 8.74
N ASN A 288 5.57 38.27 8.65
CA ASN A 288 6.67 39.23 8.52
C ASN A 288 6.53 40.09 7.25
N THR A 289 6.07 39.50 6.15
CA THR A 289 5.88 40.24 4.90
C THR A 289 4.69 41.21 4.95
N THR A 290 3.72 40.95 5.82
CA THR A 290 2.55 41.79 6.01
C THR A 290 2.89 43.00 6.91
N ASP A 291 3.72 42.77 7.93
CA ASP A 291 4.13 43.84 8.89
C ASP A 291 5.09 44.85 8.22
N GLU A 292 6.06 44.37 7.38
CA GLU A 292 6.92 45.26 6.59
C GLU A 292 6.13 46.19 5.65
N ALA A 293 5.01 45.71 5.09
CA ALA A 293 4.16 46.52 4.22
C ALA A 293 3.30 47.52 4.99
N ALA A 294 3.07 47.30 6.27
CA ALA A 294 2.35 48.25 7.17
C ALA A 294 3.28 49.39 7.67
N GLU A 295 4.55 49.07 7.95
CA GLU A 295 5.53 50.07 8.38
C GLU A 295 5.91 51.09 7.28
N ILE A 296 5.90 50.66 6.01
CA ILE A 296 6.19 51.55 4.87
C ILE A 296 4.99 52.48 4.54
N GLY A 297 3.79 52.12 4.99
CA GLY A 297 2.57 52.88 4.73
C GLY A 297 2.35 54.09 5.66
N ASP A 298 3.09 54.21 6.77
CA ASP A 298 2.95 55.25 7.77
C ASP A 298 4.02 56.38 7.71
N GLU A 299 4.94 56.34 6.74
CA GLU A 299 5.77 57.51 6.50
C GLU A 299 4.97 58.57 5.74
N GLU A 300 4.46 59.55 6.53
CA GLU A 300 3.84 60.77 6.03
C GLU A 300 4.80 61.52 5.08
N ILE A 301 4.27 61.82 3.91
CA ILE A 301 4.94 62.74 2.94
C ILE A 301 5.00 64.12 3.59
N PRO A 302 6.18 64.71 3.87
CA PRO A 302 6.26 66.07 4.35
C PRO A 302 5.75 67.05 3.28
N SER A 303 4.87 67.93 3.71
CA SER A 303 4.28 69.03 2.93
C SER A 303 5.29 69.98 2.30
#